data_34371a20c3b113d9aaef45c81bb9e8ce
#
_entry.id   34371a20c3b113d9aaef45c81bb9e8ce
#
_cell.length_a   1.000
_cell.length_b   1.000
_cell.length_c   1.000
_cell.angle_alpha   90.00
_cell.angle_beta   90.00
_cell.angle_gamma   90.00
#
_symmetry.space_group_name_H-M   'P 1'
#
loop_
_entity.id
_entity.type
_entity.pdbx_description
1 polymer ?
#
loop_
_entity_poly.entity_id
_entity_poly.type
_entity_poly.pdbx_seq_one_letter_code
_entity_poly.pdbx_strand_id
1 'polypeptide(L)'
;MTDTAPRILYAEFTAKPGHEDTVAGMIADLGELVRQEPGNVEFVPYRREDDPARFFVYEIYRDEDAFQAHISADYGAVFNEKLGPLIVEPNSQLTWLHRV
;
A
#
# COMPACT_ATOMS: atom_id res chain seq x y z
N MET A 1 1.24 -20.87 -20.06
CA MET A 1 0.74 -19.54 -20.47
C MET A 1 1.08 -18.54 -19.38
N THR A 2 1.67 -17.43 -19.76
CA THR A 2 2.01 -16.39 -18.80
C THR A 2 0.74 -15.65 -18.36
N ASP A 3 0.58 -15.45 -17.05
CA ASP A 3 -0.51 -14.66 -16.55
C ASP A 3 -0.19 -13.18 -16.75
N THR A 4 -0.93 -12.53 -17.65
CA THR A 4 -0.78 -11.11 -17.94
C THR A 4 -1.90 -10.26 -17.35
N ALA A 5 -2.78 -10.87 -16.54
CA ALA A 5 -3.87 -10.14 -15.91
C ALA A 5 -3.34 -9.14 -14.88
N PRO A 6 -3.96 -7.97 -14.77
CA PRO A 6 -3.60 -7.01 -13.73
C PRO A 6 -3.79 -7.62 -12.34
N ARG A 7 -2.91 -7.22 -11.43
CA ARG A 7 -3.05 -7.56 -10.01
C ARG A 7 -3.67 -6.37 -9.31
N ILE A 8 -4.85 -6.57 -8.74
CA ILE A 8 -5.64 -5.51 -8.12
C ILE A 8 -5.85 -5.86 -6.66
N LEU A 9 -5.57 -4.91 -5.77
CA LEU A 9 -5.71 -5.14 -4.34
C LEU A 9 -5.97 -3.83 -3.61
N TYR A 10 -6.33 -3.96 -2.34
CA TYR A 10 -6.24 -2.82 -1.43
C TYR A 10 -5.53 -3.26 -0.14
N ALA A 11 -4.89 -2.30 0.49
CA ALA A 11 -4.24 -2.48 1.79
C ALA A 11 -4.96 -1.63 2.82
N GLU A 12 -5.08 -2.14 4.05
CA GLU A 12 -5.70 -1.41 5.15
C GLU A 12 -4.82 -1.48 6.39
N PHE A 13 -4.79 -0.40 7.12
CA PHE A 13 -4.15 -0.35 8.44
C PHE A 13 -4.69 0.84 9.23
N THR A 14 -4.49 0.79 10.55
CA THR A 14 -5.00 1.80 11.48
C THR A 14 -3.82 2.39 12.24
N ALA A 15 -3.65 3.71 12.15
CA ALA A 15 -2.62 4.40 12.92
C ALA A 15 -2.97 4.38 14.41
N LYS A 16 -1.97 4.16 15.27
CA LYS A 16 -2.13 4.28 16.71
C LYS A 16 -2.43 5.74 17.09
N PRO A 17 -3.14 5.97 18.20
CA PRO A 17 -3.45 7.33 18.65
C PRO A 17 -2.20 8.22 18.73
N GLY A 18 -2.29 9.41 18.16
CA GLY A 18 -1.21 10.38 18.12
C GLY A 18 -0.28 10.25 16.92
N HIS A 19 -0.40 9.18 16.12
CA HIS A 19 0.47 8.92 14.97
C HIS A 19 -0.24 9.07 13.61
N GLU A 20 -1.48 9.55 13.61
CA GLU A 20 -2.31 9.62 12.40
C GLU A 20 -1.66 10.45 11.30
N ASP A 21 -1.20 11.64 11.63
CA ASP A 21 -0.60 12.53 10.62
C ASP A 21 0.78 12.06 10.18
N THR A 22 1.55 11.46 11.08
CA THR A 22 2.84 10.85 10.73
C THR A 22 2.64 9.73 9.72
N VAL A 23 1.68 8.84 9.97
CA VAL A 23 1.38 7.73 9.06
C VAL A 23 0.86 8.26 7.71
N ALA A 24 0.02 9.30 7.74
CA ALA A 24 -0.47 9.92 6.51
C ALA A 24 0.69 10.44 5.64
N GLY A 25 1.65 11.12 6.25
CA GLY A 25 2.85 11.60 5.53
C GLY A 25 3.67 10.45 4.98
N MET A 26 3.86 9.40 5.76
CA MET A 26 4.62 8.21 5.34
C MET A 26 4.01 7.53 4.12
N ILE A 27 2.69 7.30 4.12
CA ILE A 27 2.04 6.61 2.99
C ILE A 27 2.00 7.50 1.74
N ALA A 28 1.88 8.81 1.92
CA ALA A 28 1.94 9.76 0.80
C ALA A 28 3.33 9.73 0.14
N ASP A 29 4.39 9.74 0.94
CA ASP A 29 5.77 9.67 0.44
C ASP A 29 6.05 8.33 -0.25
N LEU A 30 5.56 7.23 0.33
CA LEU A 30 5.68 5.91 -0.30
C LEU A 30 5.00 5.91 -1.67
N GLY A 31 3.83 6.52 -1.77
CA GLY A 31 3.09 6.61 -3.03
C GLY A 31 3.89 7.26 -4.15
N GLU A 32 4.67 8.30 -3.83
CA GLU A 32 5.54 8.94 -4.81
C GLU A 32 6.57 7.97 -5.40
N LEU A 33 7.15 7.11 -4.55
CA LEU A 33 8.12 6.13 -4.99
C LEU A 33 7.46 4.99 -5.78
N VAL A 34 6.33 4.48 -5.28
CA VAL A 34 5.62 3.37 -5.93
C VAL A 34 5.16 3.76 -7.33
N ARG A 35 4.64 4.99 -7.50
CA ARG A 35 4.17 5.46 -8.81
C ARG A 35 5.28 5.60 -9.83
N GLN A 36 6.54 5.61 -9.43
CA GLN A 36 7.70 5.58 -10.33
C GLN A 36 8.06 4.17 -10.79
N GLU A 37 7.52 3.12 -10.18
CA GLU A 37 7.75 1.75 -10.61
C GLU A 37 7.14 1.52 -11.99
N PRO A 38 7.88 0.95 -12.96
CA PRO A 38 7.36 0.77 -14.32
C PRO A 38 6.08 -0.05 -14.39
N GLY A 39 5.89 -0.99 -13.48
CA GLY A 39 4.73 -1.88 -13.46
C GLY A 39 3.58 -1.40 -12.60
N ASN A 40 3.71 -0.27 -11.91
CA ASN A 40 2.59 0.27 -11.13
C ASN A 40 1.63 1.02 -12.04
N VAL A 41 0.33 0.67 -11.95
CA VAL A 41 -0.74 1.33 -12.71
C VAL A 41 -1.46 2.34 -11.83
N GLU A 42 -1.78 1.95 -10.58
CA GLU A 42 -2.45 2.81 -9.61
C GLU A 42 -1.83 2.58 -8.24
N PHE A 43 -1.65 3.66 -7.48
CA PHE A 43 -1.34 3.61 -6.06
C PHE A 43 -1.95 4.85 -5.43
N VAL A 44 -3.14 4.69 -4.83
CA VAL A 44 -3.90 5.83 -4.30
C VAL A 44 -4.20 5.58 -2.83
N PRO A 45 -3.49 6.25 -1.92
CA PRO A 45 -3.79 6.16 -0.49
C PRO A 45 -4.99 7.06 -0.14
N TYR A 46 -5.85 6.51 0.71
CA TYR A 46 -7.00 7.21 1.28
C TYR A 46 -6.97 7.08 2.79
N ARG A 47 -7.59 8.01 3.47
CA ARG A 47 -7.95 7.82 4.89
C ARG A 47 -9.45 8.01 5.00
N ARG A 48 -10.08 7.30 5.94
CA ARG A 48 -11.53 7.40 6.12
C ARG A 48 -11.91 8.80 6.60
N GLU A 49 -12.98 9.31 6.06
CA GLU A 49 -13.52 10.62 6.46
C GLU A 49 -14.06 10.58 7.89
N ASP A 50 -14.70 9.45 8.26
CA ASP A 50 -15.29 9.25 9.58
C ASP A 50 -14.28 8.81 10.66
N ASP A 51 -13.08 8.36 10.25
CA ASP A 51 -12.03 7.93 11.18
C ASP A 51 -10.67 8.16 10.52
N PRO A 52 -10.03 9.32 10.74
CA PRO A 52 -8.78 9.66 10.08
C PRO A 52 -7.59 8.80 10.46
N ALA A 53 -7.73 7.92 11.45
CA ALA A 53 -6.70 6.92 11.78
C ALA A 53 -6.75 5.70 10.84
N ARG A 54 -7.86 5.50 10.12
CA ARG A 54 -8.06 4.35 9.25
C ARG A 54 -7.62 4.68 7.82
N PHE A 55 -6.65 3.91 7.31
CA PHE A 55 -6.07 4.09 5.98
C PHE A 55 -6.47 2.97 5.06
N PHE A 56 -6.63 3.31 3.78
CA PHE A 56 -7.00 2.39 2.72
C PHE A 56 -6.19 2.77 1.48
N VAL A 57 -5.45 1.82 0.92
CA VAL A 57 -4.62 2.09 -0.26
C VAL A 57 -5.09 1.20 -1.41
N TYR A 58 -5.55 1.82 -2.49
CA TYR A 58 -5.97 1.10 -3.69
C TYR A 58 -4.80 0.98 -4.63
N GLU A 59 -4.49 -0.26 -5.08
CA GLU A 59 -3.28 -0.54 -5.84
C GLU A 59 -3.60 -1.43 -7.04
N ILE A 60 -3.02 -1.08 -8.18
CA ILE A 60 -3.08 -1.91 -9.38
C ILE A 60 -1.67 -2.03 -9.93
N TYR A 61 -1.25 -3.27 -10.21
CA TYR A 61 0.00 -3.58 -10.87
C TYR A 61 -0.30 -4.23 -12.22
N ARG A 62 0.57 -3.98 -13.22
CA ARG A 62 0.37 -4.45 -14.58
C ARG A 62 0.15 -5.97 -14.64
N ASP A 63 0.89 -6.73 -13.84
CA ASP A 63 0.84 -8.19 -13.78
C ASP A 63 1.48 -8.68 -12.48
N GLU A 64 1.55 -10.00 -12.30
CA GLU A 64 2.16 -10.61 -11.12
C GLU A 64 3.65 -10.26 -11.01
N ASP A 65 4.39 -10.22 -12.12
CA ASP A 65 5.82 -9.89 -12.10
C ASP A 65 6.04 -8.46 -11.60
N ALA A 66 5.19 -7.53 -11.99
CA ALA A 66 5.24 -6.14 -11.52
C ALA A 66 4.96 -6.06 -10.01
N PHE A 67 4.01 -6.85 -9.50
CA PHE A 67 3.74 -6.91 -8.08
C PHE A 67 4.93 -7.51 -7.32
N GLN A 68 5.54 -8.58 -7.82
CA GLN A 68 6.73 -9.16 -7.20
C GLN A 68 7.89 -8.17 -7.14
N ALA A 69 8.10 -7.40 -8.20
CA ALA A 69 9.10 -6.33 -8.21
C ALA A 69 8.80 -5.28 -7.14
N HIS A 70 7.51 -4.92 -6.97
CA HIS A 70 7.08 -3.96 -5.95
C HIS A 70 7.43 -4.45 -4.54
N ILE A 71 7.06 -5.67 -4.19
CA ILE A 71 7.29 -6.18 -2.82
C ILE A 71 8.76 -6.48 -2.55
N SER A 72 9.59 -6.57 -3.59
CA SER A 72 11.04 -6.80 -3.46
C SER A 72 11.83 -5.50 -3.35
N ALA A 73 11.21 -4.35 -3.50
CA ALA A 73 11.88 -3.05 -3.46
C ALA A 73 12.37 -2.72 -2.04
N ASP A 74 13.61 -2.27 -1.92
CA ASP A 74 14.22 -1.98 -0.62
C ASP A 74 13.46 -0.92 0.16
N TYR A 75 12.96 0.12 -0.52
CA TYR A 75 12.25 1.21 0.16
C TYR A 75 10.94 0.72 0.80
N GLY A 76 10.31 -0.32 0.23
CA GLY A 76 9.12 -0.94 0.81
C GLY A 76 9.42 -1.65 2.13
N ALA A 77 10.55 -2.35 2.21
CA ALA A 77 10.99 -2.99 3.45
C ALA A 77 11.26 -1.96 4.54
N VAL A 78 11.92 -0.86 4.19
CA VAL A 78 12.18 0.24 5.13
C VAL A 78 10.87 0.88 5.61
N PHE A 79 9.93 1.10 4.69
CA PHE A 79 8.61 1.63 5.03
C PHE A 79 7.90 0.71 6.03
N ASN A 80 7.85 -0.58 5.76
CA ASN A 80 7.15 -1.55 6.61
C ASN A 80 7.79 -1.62 8.01
N GLU A 81 9.11 -1.55 8.09
CA GLU A 81 9.82 -1.54 9.37
C GLU A 81 9.44 -0.32 10.21
N LYS A 82 9.35 0.85 9.57
CA LYS A 82 8.98 2.09 10.26
C LYS A 82 7.49 2.16 10.60
N LEU A 83 6.65 1.59 9.75
CA LEU A 83 5.20 1.60 9.93
C LEU A 83 4.77 0.70 11.09
N GLY A 84 5.39 -0.47 11.22
CA GLY A 84 4.96 -1.49 12.18
C GLY A 84 4.66 -0.97 13.59
N PRO A 85 5.57 -0.21 14.23
CA PRO A 85 5.32 0.32 15.57
C PRO A 85 4.22 1.37 15.65
N LEU A 86 3.82 1.94 14.52
CA LEU A 86 2.87 3.07 14.47
C LEU A 86 1.44 2.65 14.16
N ILE A 87 1.20 1.36 13.87
CA ILE A 87 -0.13 0.87 13.50
C ILE A 87 -0.61 -0.20 14.49
N VAL A 88 -1.93 -0.36 14.55
CA VAL A 88 -2.60 -1.29 15.46
C VAL A 88 -2.42 -2.74 14.99
N GLU A 89 -2.57 -2.98 13.69
CA GLU A 89 -2.42 -4.31 13.10
C GLU A 89 -0.96 -4.75 13.12
N PRO A 90 -0.66 -6.05 13.10
CA PRO A 90 0.72 -6.53 13.04
C PRO A 90 1.45 -6.12 11.76
N ASN A 91 0.70 -5.89 10.68
CA ASN A 91 1.21 -5.37 9.41
C ASN A 91 0.05 -4.86 8.58
N SER A 92 0.37 -4.24 7.44
CA SER A 92 -0.63 -3.83 6.46
C SER A 92 -1.43 -5.04 5.98
N GLN A 93 -2.76 -4.93 5.99
CA GLN A 93 -3.67 -6.03 5.66
C GLN A 93 -4.05 -5.94 4.19
N LEU A 94 -3.68 -6.95 3.39
CA LEU A 94 -3.90 -6.96 1.94
C LEU A 94 -5.15 -7.76 1.60
N THR A 95 -5.97 -7.22 0.70
CA THR A 95 -7.13 -7.91 0.15
C THR A 95 -7.06 -7.86 -1.38
N TRP A 96 -7.09 -9.04 -2.00
CA TRP A 96 -7.00 -9.15 -3.46
C TRP A 96 -8.39 -9.04 -4.09
N LEU A 97 -8.44 -8.42 -5.27
CA LEU A 97 -9.68 -8.17 -5.98
C LEU A 97 -9.66 -8.80 -7.36
N HIS A 98 -10.82 -9.29 -7.79
CA HIS A 98 -11.07 -9.70 -9.16
C HIS A 98 -12.09 -8.79 -9.79
N ARG A 99 -11.85 -8.39 -11.03
CA ARG A 99 -12.87 -7.67 -11.79
C ARG A 99 -14.03 -8.61 -12.07
N VAL A 100 -15.23 -8.13 -11.88
CA VAL A 100 -16.46 -8.88 -12.14
C VAL A 100 -16.83 -8.83 -13.61
#